data_1a5236f30cbce6c290334a5545e785fe
#
_entry.id   1a5236f30cbce6c290334a5545e785fe
#
_cell.length_a   1.000
_cell.length_b   1.000
_cell.length_c   1.000
_cell.angle_alpha   90.00
_cell.angle_beta   90.00
_cell.angle_gamma   90.00
#
_symmetry.space_group_name_H-M   'P 1'
#
loop_
_entity.id
_entity.type
_entity.pdbx_description
1 polymer ?
#
loop_
_entity_poly.entity_id
_entity_poly.type
_entity_poly.pdbx_seq_one_letter_code
_entity_poly.pdbx_strand_id
1 'polypeptide(L)'
;MQLFRNWFESSGRLSRDGYNVHSMTLRLLILALAAPLAAFTGCGYHTLGAANNLPHDVRTLSVPVFTTRTDAYHTETAMTNAVIREFATRTRFRVTPDGNTDADAVLHGTILKEAITPLTYNASTQESSSFLLTMVVSVTLTGHDGKVLYGNKNYVFRQQYQSTTDLPTFLQENPAALERLSRDFARALVADVLEGF
;
A
#
# COMPACT_ATOMS: atom_id res chain seq x y z
N MET A 1 -64.08 66.40 21.12
CA MET A 1 -62.70 65.97 21.21
C MET A 1 -62.57 64.48 20.94
N GLN A 2 -63.17 63.95 19.82
CA GLN A 2 -63.17 62.54 19.45
C GLN A 2 -63.21 62.30 17.89
N LEU A 3 -62.93 63.33 17.09
CA LEU A 3 -63.03 63.23 15.65
C LEU A 3 -61.68 63.10 14.91
N PHE A 4 -60.54 63.06 15.60
CA PHE A 4 -59.21 63.05 15.00
C PHE A 4 -58.50 61.66 15.06
N ARG A 5 -59.15 60.62 15.61
CA ARG A 5 -58.52 59.35 15.85
C ARG A 5 -58.82 58.27 14.78
N ASN A 6 -59.78 58.53 13.90
CA ASN A 6 -60.21 57.50 12.91
C ASN A 6 -59.63 57.72 11.49
N TRP A 7 -58.76 58.71 11.31
CA TRP A 7 -58.18 58.95 9.96
C TRP A 7 -56.82 58.33 9.74
N PHE A 8 -56.20 57.69 10.75
CA PHE A 8 -54.86 57.14 10.67
C PHE A 8 -54.78 55.60 10.47
N GLU A 9 -55.92 54.90 10.46
CA GLU A 9 -55.96 53.47 10.33
C GLU A 9 -56.32 52.91 8.94
N SER A 10 -56.49 53.79 7.94
CA SER A 10 -56.95 53.35 6.59
C SER A 10 -55.93 53.40 5.47
N SER A 11 -54.68 53.64 5.73
CA SER A 11 -53.64 53.61 4.67
C SER A 11 -52.44 52.82 5.06
N GLY A 12 -52.47 51.51 4.76
CA GLY A 12 -51.29 50.69 5.05
C GLY A 12 -51.41 49.19 4.78
N ARG A 13 -52.24 48.80 3.84
CA ARG A 13 -52.15 47.39 3.33
C ARG A 13 -51.84 47.40 1.82
N LEU A 14 -50.59 47.72 1.52
CA LEU A 14 -50.03 47.44 0.20
C LEU A 14 -49.31 46.11 0.27
N SER A 15 -49.96 45.14 -0.32
CA SER A 15 -49.46 43.92 -0.95
C SER A 15 -47.95 43.72 -0.87
N ARG A 16 -47.53 42.77 -0.02
CA ARG A 16 -46.13 42.33 0.13
C ARG A 16 -45.91 40.94 -0.45
N ASP A 17 -46.73 40.53 -1.39
CA ASP A 17 -46.73 39.12 -1.89
C ASP A 17 -45.99 38.91 -3.22
N GLY A 18 -45.23 39.91 -3.72
CA GLY A 18 -44.63 39.83 -5.08
C GLY A 18 -43.22 39.30 -5.22
N TYR A 19 -42.43 39.12 -4.14
CA TYR A 19 -40.99 38.78 -4.34
C TYR A 19 -40.58 37.38 -3.81
N ASN A 20 -41.50 36.62 -3.31
CA ASN A 20 -41.13 35.29 -2.74
C ASN A 20 -41.03 34.17 -3.78
N VAL A 21 -41.66 34.31 -4.95
CA VAL A 21 -41.66 33.26 -5.97
C VAL A 21 -40.31 33.16 -6.67
N HIS A 22 -39.68 34.30 -7.03
CA HIS A 22 -38.36 34.30 -7.66
C HIS A 22 -37.22 33.86 -6.72
N SER A 23 -37.31 34.23 -5.43
CA SER A 23 -36.31 33.81 -4.46
C SER A 23 -36.44 32.31 -4.09
N MET A 24 -37.67 31.80 -4.14
CA MET A 24 -37.94 30.37 -3.87
C MET A 24 -37.51 29.49 -5.05
N THR A 25 -37.76 29.91 -6.30
CA THR A 25 -37.26 29.20 -7.48
C THR A 25 -35.73 29.22 -7.60
N LEU A 26 -35.11 30.38 -7.27
CA LEU A 26 -33.64 30.49 -7.28
C LEU A 26 -33.00 29.59 -6.19
N ARG A 27 -33.60 29.51 -5.00
CA ARG A 27 -33.14 28.62 -3.93
C ARG A 27 -33.30 27.13 -4.28
N LEU A 28 -34.41 26.76 -4.95
CA LEU A 28 -34.63 25.40 -5.45
C LEU A 28 -33.65 25.02 -6.57
N LEU A 29 -33.32 25.98 -7.44
CA LEU A 29 -32.32 25.77 -8.52
C LEU A 29 -30.90 25.62 -7.95
N ILE A 30 -30.54 26.39 -6.92
CA ILE A 30 -29.23 26.25 -6.23
C ILE A 30 -29.15 24.92 -5.48
N LEU A 31 -30.22 24.48 -4.82
CA LEU A 31 -30.27 23.17 -4.15
C LEU A 31 -30.21 22.01 -5.14
N ALA A 32 -30.89 22.12 -6.29
CA ALA A 32 -30.86 21.11 -7.35
C ALA A 32 -29.48 21.00 -8.04
N LEU A 33 -28.72 22.11 -8.11
CA LEU A 33 -27.38 22.13 -8.67
C LEU A 33 -26.31 21.70 -7.67
N ALA A 34 -26.55 21.85 -6.35
CA ALA A 34 -25.65 21.42 -5.29
C ALA A 34 -25.73 19.92 -4.99
N ALA A 35 -26.87 19.28 -5.25
CA ALA A 35 -27.10 17.86 -5.00
C ALA A 35 -26.15 16.92 -5.78
N PRO A 36 -25.86 17.12 -7.08
CA PRO A 36 -24.92 16.27 -7.81
C PRO A 36 -23.45 16.47 -7.40
N LEU A 37 -23.07 17.64 -6.87
CA LEU A 37 -21.69 17.89 -6.41
C LEU A 37 -21.34 17.10 -5.14
N ALA A 38 -22.30 16.81 -4.28
CA ALA A 38 -22.10 16.01 -3.08
C ALA A 38 -21.94 14.50 -3.37
N ALA A 39 -22.38 14.03 -4.54
CA ALA A 39 -22.26 12.62 -4.94
C ALA A 39 -20.85 12.23 -5.43
N PHE A 40 -19.97 13.19 -5.74
CA PHE A 40 -18.60 12.94 -6.23
C PHE A 40 -17.53 12.91 -5.15
N THR A 41 -17.86 13.15 -3.88
CA THR A 41 -16.89 13.08 -2.77
C THR A 41 -16.74 11.70 -2.16
N GLY A 42 -17.22 10.64 -2.80
CA GLY A 42 -16.87 9.28 -2.47
C GLY A 42 -15.43 8.97 -2.91
N CYS A 43 -14.43 9.57 -2.27
CA CYS A 43 -13.08 9.03 -2.28
C CYS A 43 -13.14 7.64 -1.66
N GLY A 44 -13.03 6.60 -2.48
CA GLY A 44 -12.96 5.21 -2.06
C GLY A 44 -11.66 4.92 -1.30
N TYR A 45 -11.50 5.55 -0.14
CA TYR A 45 -10.50 5.11 0.83
C TYR A 45 -11.01 3.82 1.45
N HIS A 46 -10.59 2.68 0.91
CA HIS A 46 -10.65 1.44 1.65
C HIS A 46 -9.77 1.60 2.89
N THR A 47 -10.36 1.49 4.05
CA THR A 47 -9.60 1.41 5.30
C THR A 47 -8.69 0.19 5.23
N LEU A 48 -7.39 0.44 5.09
CA LEU A 48 -6.35 -0.57 5.24
C LEU A 48 -6.59 -1.31 6.56
N GLY A 49 -6.91 -2.60 6.49
CA GLY A 49 -7.13 -3.46 7.66
C GLY A 49 -8.50 -4.12 7.79
N ALA A 50 -9.47 -3.84 6.89
CA ALA A 50 -10.82 -4.46 6.94
C ALA A 50 -11.00 -5.68 6.02
N ALA A 51 -10.05 -5.93 5.10
CA ALA A 51 -10.09 -7.08 4.20
C ALA A 51 -8.85 -7.96 4.43
N ASN A 52 -8.74 -8.55 5.63
CA ASN A 52 -7.80 -9.64 5.83
C ASN A 52 -8.48 -10.93 5.37
N ASN A 53 -8.06 -11.49 4.23
CA ASN A 53 -8.45 -12.83 3.82
C ASN A 53 -7.82 -13.94 4.67
N LEU A 54 -6.98 -13.57 5.62
CA LEU A 54 -6.46 -14.49 6.62
C LEU A 54 -7.56 -14.81 7.66
N PRO A 55 -7.61 -16.05 8.17
CA PRO A 55 -8.50 -16.42 9.25
C PRO A 55 -8.37 -15.45 10.44
N HIS A 56 -9.48 -15.08 11.05
CA HIS A 56 -9.54 -14.07 12.13
C HIS A 56 -8.83 -14.51 13.43
N ASP A 57 -8.49 -15.75 13.52
CA ASP A 57 -7.78 -16.40 14.64
C ASP A 57 -6.25 -16.28 14.52
N VAL A 58 -5.70 -15.92 13.37
CA VAL A 58 -4.27 -15.69 13.19
C VAL A 58 -3.84 -14.43 13.95
N ARG A 59 -3.07 -14.59 15.02
CA ARG A 59 -2.50 -13.51 15.85
C ARG A 59 -0.98 -13.53 15.86
N THR A 60 -0.40 -14.69 15.68
CA THR A 60 1.05 -14.92 15.68
C THR A 60 1.49 -15.41 14.31
N LEU A 61 2.52 -14.77 13.77
CA LEU A 61 3.12 -15.11 12.49
C LEU A 61 4.60 -15.42 12.69
N SER A 62 5.01 -16.62 12.38
CA SER A 62 6.42 -16.99 12.33
C SER A 62 6.97 -16.78 10.92
N VAL A 63 8.12 -16.12 10.81
CA VAL A 63 8.83 -15.88 9.55
C VAL A 63 10.27 -16.33 9.72
N PRO A 64 10.55 -17.62 9.57
CA PRO A 64 11.92 -18.13 9.59
C PRO A 64 12.76 -17.52 8.48
N VAL A 65 14.07 -17.52 8.66
CA VAL A 65 14.99 -17.02 7.64
C VAL A 65 14.72 -17.74 6.32
N PHE A 66 14.57 -16.97 5.25
CA PHE A 66 14.33 -17.51 3.92
C PHE A 66 15.46 -18.45 3.52
N THR A 67 15.13 -19.51 2.84
CA THR A 67 16.12 -20.38 2.23
C THR A 67 16.58 -19.84 0.89
N THR A 68 17.81 -20.11 0.50
CA THR A 68 18.31 -19.72 -0.81
C THR A 68 18.81 -20.96 -1.58
N ARG A 69 18.61 -20.92 -2.90
CA ARG A 69 19.19 -21.86 -3.87
C ARG A 69 20.30 -21.22 -4.68
N THR A 70 20.72 -20.01 -4.29
CA THR A 70 21.76 -19.23 -4.97
C THR A 70 22.96 -19.07 -4.05
N ASP A 71 24.10 -18.73 -4.61
CA ASP A 71 25.34 -18.47 -3.86
C ASP A 71 25.41 -17.00 -3.35
N ALA A 72 24.30 -16.28 -3.40
CA ALA A 72 24.23 -14.89 -3.00
C ALA A 72 24.35 -14.75 -1.49
N TYR A 73 25.28 -13.90 -1.07
CA TYR A 73 25.63 -13.71 0.34
C TYR A 73 24.68 -12.77 1.05
N HIS A 74 24.06 -13.21 2.16
CA HIS A 74 23.15 -12.45 3.03
C HIS A 74 21.84 -11.96 2.41
N THR A 75 21.50 -12.35 1.19
CA THR A 75 20.25 -11.97 0.54
C THR A 75 19.03 -12.48 1.30
N GLU A 76 19.08 -13.72 1.79
CA GLU A 76 18.03 -14.35 2.58
C GLU A 76 17.72 -13.55 3.85
N THR A 77 18.74 -13.05 4.53
CA THR A 77 18.58 -12.26 5.76
C THR A 77 17.97 -10.88 5.48
N ALA A 78 18.41 -10.21 4.40
CA ALA A 78 17.88 -8.91 4.00
C ALA A 78 16.39 -9.01 3.64
N MET A 79 16.02 -10.02 2.86
CA MET A 79 14.63 -10.29 2.45
C MET A 79 13.75 -10.62 3.64
N THR A 80 14.18 -11.53 4.52
CA THR A 80 13.44 -11.93 5.72
C THR A 80 13.18 -10.73 6.63
N ASN A 81 14.21 -9.95 6.92
CA ASN A 81 14.08 -8.77 7.77
C ASN A 81 13.15 -7.71 7.18
N ALA A 82 13.14 -7.54 5.87
CA ALA A 82 12.20 -6.63 5.20
C ALA A 82 10.75 -7.11 5.36
N VAL A 83 10.49 -8.39 5.19
CA VAL A 83 9.16 -9.00 5.35
C VAL A 83 8.68 -8.91 6.80
N ILE A 84 9.53 -9.23 7.78
CA ILE A 84 9.20 -9.10 9.21
C ILE A 84 8.81 -7.65 9.54
N ARG A 85 9.60 -6.67 9.11
CA ARG A 85 9.31 -5.25 9.35
C ARG A 85 8.00 -4.82 8.71
N GLU A 86 7.72 -5.25 7.49
CA GLU A 86 6.50 -4.87 6.78
C GLU A 86 5.25 -5.45 7.44
N PHE A 87 5.24 -6.73 7.83
CA PHE A 87 4.15 -7.34 8.60
C PHE A 87 3.96 -6.65 9.95
N ALA A 88 5.04 -6.39 10.68
CA ALA A 88 4.97 -5.72 11.98
C ALA A 88 4.43 -4.30 11.90
N THR A 89 4.64 -3.61 10.77
CA THR A 89 4.19 -2.22 10.55
C THR A 89 2.74 -2.16 10.06
N ARG A 90 2.34 -3.08 9.19
CA ARG A 90 1.01 -3.03 8.52
C ARG A 90 -0.06 -3.87 9.21
N THR A 91 0.33 -4.76 10.11
CA THR A 91 -0.61 -5.69 10.78
C THR A 91 -0.49 -5.60 12.28
N ARG A 92 -1.43 -6.25 12.97
CA ARG A 92 -1.40 -6.44 14.43
C ARG A 92 -0.81 -7.79 14.84
N PHE A 93 -0.22 -8.51 13.90
CA PHE A 93 0.38 -9.81 14.20
C PHE A 93 1.62 -9.64 15.09
N ARG A 94 1.76 -10.57 16.02
CA ARG A 94 3.05 -10.77 16.69
C ARG A 94 3.94 -11.55 15.73
N VAL A 95 4.90 -10.88 15.12
CA VAL A 95 5.81 -11.49 14.15
C VAL A 95 7.06 -11.97 14.87
N THR A 96 7.44 -13.25 14.68
CA THR A 96 8.64 -13.87 15.27
C THR A 96 9.55 -14.44 14.17
N PRO A 97 10.88 -14.30 14.29
CA PRO A 97 11.84 -14.79 13.28
C PRO A 97 12.27 -16.26 13.48
N ASP A 98 11.78 -16.94 14.50
CA ASP A 98 12.36 -18.15 15.07
C ASP A 98 11.85 -19.47 14.48
N GLY A 99 11.03 -19.42 13.43
CA GLY A 99 10.46 -20.66 12.86
C GLY A 99 9.56 -21.43 13.83
N ASN A 100 8.99 -20.74 14.83
CA ASN A 100 8.15 -21.35 15.86
C ASN A 100 6.94 -22.04 15.23
N THR A 101 6.84 -23.35 15.40
CA THR A 101 5.74 -24.18 14.90
C THR A 101 4.44 -23.97 15.68
N ASP A 102 4.50 -23.35 16.86
CA ASP A 102 3.32 -23.04 17.68
C ASP A 102 2.66 -21.71 17.27
N ALA A 103 3.22 -21.01 16.25
CA ALA A 103 2.59 -19.83 15.70
C ALA A 103 1.31 -20.22 14.92
N ASP A 104 0.31 -19.32 14.93
CA ASP A 104 -0.96 -19.53 14.21
C ASP A 104 -0.75 -19.68 12.70
N ALA A 105 0.30 -19.05 12.17
CA ALA A 105 0.72 -19.20 10.79
C ALA A 105 2.25 -19.10 10.64
N VAL A 106 2.80 -19.78 9.63
CA VAL A 106 4.23 -19.77 9.30
C VAL A 106 4.40 -19.36 7.83
N LEU A 107 5.23 -18.35 7.58
CA LEU A 107 5.58 -17.87 6.24
C LEU A 107 6.96 -18.42 5.85
N HIS A 108 6.98 -19.30 4.89
CA HIS A 108 8.22 -19.82 4.29
C HIS A 108 8.52 -19.10 2.97
N GLY A 109 9.74 -18.62 2.81
CA GLY A 109 10.26 -18.06 1.58
C GLY A 109 11.48 -18.83 1.07
N THR A 110 11.59 -18.97 -0.25
CA THR A 110 12.75 -19.56 -0.92
C THR A 110 13.18 -18.69 -2.09
N ILE A 111 14.42 -18.21 -2.05
CA ILE A 111 15.03 -17.47 -3.15
C ILE A 111 15.47 -18.52 -4.19
N LEU A 112 14.79 -18.50 -5.33
CA LEU A 112 15.01 -19.49 -6.41
C LEU A 112 16.12 -19.06 -7.35
N LYS A 113 16.24 -17.74 -7.58
CA LYS A 113 17.21 -17.17 -8.52
C LYS A 113 17.57 -15.76 -8.07
N GLU A 114 18.85 -15.46 -8.17
CA GLU A 114 19.40 -14.11 -8.16
C GLU A 114 20.30 -13.96 -9.39
N ALA A 115 20.18 -12.84 -10.09
CA ALA A 115 20.99 -12.55 -11.26
C ALA A 115 21.28 -11.05 -11.35
N ILE A 116 22.53 -10.72 -11.58
CA ILE A 116 23.00 -9.36 -11.86
C ILE A 116 23.36 -9.31 -13.33
N THR A 117 22.70 -8.44 -14.10
CA THR A 117 22.90 -8.30 -15.54
C THR A 117 23.33 -6.88 -15.86
N PRO A 118 24.42 -6.67 -16.59
CA PRO A 118 24.81 -5.34 -17.06
C PRO A 118 23.77 -4.80 -18.04
N LEU A 119 23.39 -3.51 -17.89
CA LEU A 119 22.44 -2.82 -18.76
C LEU A 119 23.11 -1.86 -19.72
N THR A 120 24.16 -1.17 -19.26
CA THR A 120 24.89 -0.19 -20.05
C THR A 120 26.36 -0.50 -20.01
N TYR A 121 27.00 -0.24 -21.14
CA TYR A 121 28.41 -0.48 -21.34
C TYR A 121 29.06 0.82 -21.80
N ASN A 122 30.10 1.26 -21.09
CA ASN A 122 30.88 2.41 -21.52
C ASN A 122 31.89 2.00 -22.56
N ALA A 123 31.68 2.42 -23.82
CA ALA A 123 32.52 2.04 -24.95
C ALA A 123 33.99 2.55 -24.83
N SER A 124 34.23 3.60 -24.06
CA SER A 124 35.58 4.17 -23.88
C SER A 124 36.40 3.49 -22.79
N THR A 125 35.72 3.04 -21.69
CA THR A 125 36.38 2.35 -20.57
C THR A 125 36.21 0.85 -20.60
N GLN A 126 35.31 0.36 -21.46
CA GLN A 126 34.90 -1.06 -21.54
C GLN A 126 34.30 -1.63 -20.24
N GLU A 127 33.69 -0.75 -19.43
CA GLU A 127 33.10 -1.10 -18.15
C GLU A 127 31.61 -0.88 -18.15
N SER A 128 30.89 -1.71 -17.39
CA SER A 128 29.45 -1.53 -17.19
C SER A 128 29.20 -0.48 -16.13
N SER A 129 28.31 0.49 -16.44
CA SER A 129 27.97 1.59 -15.52
C SER A 129 26.60 1.42 -14.88
N SER A 130 25.80 0.48 -15.35
CA SER A 130 24.45 0.22 -14.83
C SER A 130 24.16 -1.27 -14.84
N PHE A 131 23.54 -1.76 -13.78
CA PHE A 131 23.23 -3.16 -13.58
C PHE A 131 21.78 -3.35 -13.18
N LEU A 132 21.21 -4.50 -13.55
CA LEU A 132 19.89 -4.95 -13.15
C LEU A 132 20.04 -6.16 -12.22
N LEU A 133 19.67 -5.99 -10.97
CA LEU A 133 19.47 -7.08 -10.01
C LEU A 133 18.07 -7.66 -10.24
N THR A 134 18.00 -8.93 -10.58
CA THR A 134 16.74 -9.68 -10.73
C THR A 134 16.69 -10.79 -9.69
N MET A 135 15.57 -10.88 -8.99
CA MET A 135 15.33 -11.88 -7.96
C MET A 135 14.02 -12.61 -8.21
N VAL A 136 14.04 -13.93 -8.05
CA VAL A 136 12.85 -14.79 -8.13
C VAL A 136 12.68 -15.50 -6.80
N VAL A 137 11.50 -15.34 -6.19
CA VAL A 137 11.20 -15.86 -4.86
C VAL A 137 9.92 -16.68 -4.89
N SER A 138 9.93 -17.83 -4.21
CA SER A 138 8.74 -18.60 -3.91
C SER A 138 8.35 -18.38 -2.46
N VAL A 139 7.06 -18.14 -2.18
CA VAL A 139 6.54 -17.92 -0.85
C VAL A 139 5.34 -18.80 -0.60
N THR A 140 5.24 -19.36 0.63
CA THR A 140 4.09 -20.11 1.10
C THR A 140 3.78 -19.73 2.53
N LEU A 141 2.54 -19.34 2.81
CA LEU A 141 1.99 -19.13 4.14
C LEU A 141 1.12 -20.32 4.51
N THR A 142 1.44 -20.98 5.60
CA THR A 142 0.74 -22.17 6.08
C THR A 142 0.17 -21.89 7.47
N GLY A 143 -1.09 -22.21 7.68
CA GLY A 143 -1.73 -22.14 9.00
C GLY A 143 -1.26 -23.26 9.93
N HIS A 144 -1.58 -23.14 11.21
CA HIS A 144 -1.26 -24.15 12.24
C HIS A 144 -1.87 -25.53 11.92
N ASP A 145 -2.98 -25.57 11.22
CA ASP A 145 -3.64 -26.79 10.75
C ASP A 145 -2.96 -27.44 9.52
N GLY A 146 -1.86 -26.87 9.04
CA GLY A 146 -1.14 -27.30 7.84
C GLY A 146 -1.77 -26.86 6.52
N LYS A 147 -2.88 -26.12 6.56
CA LYS A 147 -3.51 -25.60 5.35
C LYS A 147 -2.70 -24.44 4.77
N VAL A 148 -2.51 -24.45 3.46
CA VAL A 148 -1.92 -23.33 2.74
C VAL A 148 -2.93 -22.18 2.67
N LEU A 149 -2.62 -21.07 3.35
CA LEU A 149 -3.43 -19.86 3.39
C LEU A 149 -3.11 -18.95 2.22
N TYR A 150 -1.83 -18.92 1.80
CA TYR A 150 -1.37 -18.15 0.66
C TYR A 150 -0.15 -18.85 0.00
N GLY A 151 -0.02 -18.73 -1.31
CA GLY A 151 1.13 -19.28 -2.02
C GLY A 151 1.36 -18.61 -3.37
N ASN A 152 2.60 -18.18 -3.60
CA ASN A 152 3.08 -17.71 -4.89
C ASN A 152 4.47 -18.29 -5.16
N LYS A 153 4.61 -19.03 -6.26
CA LYS A 153 5.84 -19.74 -6.59
C LYS A 153 6.80 -18.94 -7.45
N ASN A 154 6.43 -17.73 -7.87
CA ASN A 154 7.19 -16.98 -8.87
C ASN A 154 7.07 -15.47 -8.72
N TYR A 155 7.41 -14.93 -7.53
CA TYR A 155 7.61 -13.49 -7.40
C TYR A 155 8.89 -13.08 -8.14
N VAL A 156 8.77 -12.15 -9.08
CA VAL A 156 9.90 -11.60 -9.82
C VAL A 156 10.06 -10.12 -9.50
N PHE A 157 11.17 -9.76 -8.88
CA PHE A 157 11.51 -8.38 -8.57
C PHE A 157 12.79 -7.98 -9.29
N ARG A 158 12.86 -6.71 -9.67
CA ARG A 158 13.98 -6.13 -10.39
C ARG A 158 14.34 -4.79 -9.80
N GLN A 159 15.63 -4.55 -9.59
CA GLN A 159 16.18 -3.29 -9.12
C GLN A 159 17.37 -2.89 -9.99
N GLN A 160 17.26 -1.73 -10.62
CA GLN A 160 18.41 -1.15 -11.29
C GLN A 160 19.28 -0.39 -10.30
N TYR A 161 20.58 -0.49 -10.44
CA TYR A 161 21.54 0.33 -9.73
C TYR A 161 22.70 0.73 -10.64
N GLN A 162 23.36 1.83 -10.30
CA GLN A 162 24.55 2.30 -11.00
C GLN A 162 25.77 1.95 -10.16
N SER A 163 26.83 1.56 -10.84
CA SER A 163 28.14 1.36 -10.24
C SER A 163 29.14 2.24 -10.96
N THR A 164 29.98 2.88 -10.20
CA THR A 164 31.16 3.59 -10.73
C THR A 164 32.34 2.63 -10.72
N THR A 165 33.39 2.95 -11.47
CA THR A 165 34.67 2.22 -11.50
C THR A 165 35.42 2.27 -10.17
N ASP A 166 34.94 3.11 -9.25
CA ASP A 166 35.49 3.21 -7.90
C ASP A 166 35.01 2.04 -7.03
N LEU A 167 35.94 1.17 -6.64
CA LEU A 167 35.66 -0.04 -5.86
C LEU A 167 34.88 0.21 -4.55
N PRO A 168 35.15 1.27 -3.75
CA PRO A 168 34.34 1.59 -2.58
C PRO A 168 32.88 1.88 -2.92
N THR A 169 32.60 2.61 -3.99
CA THR A 169 31.22 2.90 -4.43
C THR A 169 30.51 1.65 -4.93
N PHE A 170 31.19 0.79 -5.66
CA PHE A 170 30.64 -0.51 -6.09
C PHE A 170 30.24 -1.38 -4.89
N LEU A 171 31.07 -1.46 -3.85
CA LEU A 171 30.79 -2.25 -2.65
C LEU A 171 29.63 -1.69 -1.81
N GLN A 172 29.31 -0.40 -1.95
CA GLN A 172 28.19 0.26 -1.23
C GLN A 172 26.87 0.20 -1.99
N GLU A 173 26.90 0.27 -3.32
CA GLU A 173 25.67 0.33 -4.14
C GLU A 173 24.92 -1.00 -4.22
N ASN A 174 25.61 -2.13 -4.24
CA ASN A 174 24.97 -3.43 -4.32
C ASN A 174 24.12 -3.75 -3.06
N PRO A 175 24.59 -3.57 -1.83
CA PRO A 175 23.77 -3.72 -0.63
C PRO A 175 22.56 -2.77 -0.60
N ALA A 176 22.73 -1.52 -1.05
CA ALA A 176 21.65 -0.55 -1.11
C ALA A 176 20.57 -0.94 -2.14
N ALA A 177 20.97 -1.50 -3.29
CA ALA A 177 20.05 -2.03 -4.29
C ALA A 177 19.28 -3.24 -3.76
N LEU A 178 19.94 -4.16 -3.06
CA LEU A 178 19.32 -5.29 -2.41
C LEU A 178 18.30 -4.86 -1.34
N GLU A 179 18.63 -3.84 -0.55
CA GLU A 179 17.72 -3.31 0.46
C GLU A 179 16.47 -2.68 -0.15
N ARG A 180 16.61 -1.91 -1.26
CA ARG A 180 15.46 -1.36 -2.00
C ARG A 180 14.56 -2.47 -2.54
N LEU A 181 15.16 -3.46 -3.22
CA LEU A 181 14.45 -4.62 -3.77
C LEU A 181 13.73 -5.41 -2.68
N SER A 182 14.37 -5.65 -1.54
CA SER A 182 13.80 -6.37 -0.41
C SER A 182 12.59 -5.64 0.19
N ARG A 183 12.64 -4.31 0.27
CA ARG A 183 11.48 -3.50 0.71
C ARG A 183 10.31 -3.58 -0.26
N ASP A 184 10.58 -3.48 -1.56
CA ASP A 184 9.53 -3.54 -2.58
C ASP A 184 8.88 -4.92 -2.64
N PHE A 185 9.69 -5.98 -2.53
CA PHE A 185 9.21 -7.34 -2.37
C PHE A 185 8.31 -7.49 -1.13
N ALA A 186 8.78 -7.02 0.03
CA ALA A 186 8.03 -7.14 1.28
C ALA A 186 6.68 -6.42 1.21
N ARG A 187 6.63 -5.22 0.61
CA ARG A 187 5.38 -4.47 0.41
C ARG A 187 4.39 -5.22 -0.47
N ALA A 188 4.85 -5.74 -1.60
CA ALA A 188 4.00 -6.51 -2.51
C ALA A 188 3.51 -7.79 -1.84
N LEU A 189 4.40 -8.57 -1.23
CA LEU A 189 4.05 -9.80 -0.53
C LEU A 189 3.00 -9.57 0.55
N VAL A 190 3.22 -8.57 1.43
CA VAL A 190 2.28 -8.31 2.53
C VAL A 190 0.94 -7.81 2.00
N ALA A 191 0.92 -6.99 0.95
CA ALA A 191 -0.32 -6.58 0.30
C ALA A 191 -1.08 -7.80 -0.26
N ASP A 192 -0.41 -8.65 -1.03
CA ASP A 192 -1.02 -9.84 -1.63
C ASP A 192 -1.56 -10.81 -0.57
N VAL A 193 -0.80 -11.04 0.52
CA VAL A 193 -1.23 -11.90 1.62
C VAL A 193 -2.47 -11.35 2.33
N LEU A 194 -2.55 -10.03 2.52
CA LEU A 194 -3.68 -9.40 3.21
C LEU A 194 -4.90 -9.25 2.31
N GLU A 195 -4.70 -9.05 1.01
CA GLU A 195 -5.77 -8.81 0.03
C GLU A 195 -6.26 -10.10 -0.63
N GLY A 196 -5.51 -11.21 -0.54
CA GLY A 196 -5.91 -12.54 -0.98
C GLY A 196 -5.92 -12.76 -2.49
N PHE A 197 -4.98 -12.15 -3.19
CA PHE A 197 -4.78 -12.35 -4.64
C PHE A 197 -3.90 -13.56 -4.95
#